data_570f9f9458afc2311c840d6fe4ac2c33
#
_entry.id   570f9f9458afc2311c840d6fe4ac2c33
#
_cell.length_a   1.000
_cell.length_b   1.000
_cell.length_c   1.000
_cell.angle_alpha   90.00
_cell.angle_beta   90.00
_cell.angle_gamma   90.00
#
_symmetry.space_group_name_H-M   'P 1'
#
loop_
_entity.id
_entity.type
_entity.pdbx_description
1 polymer ?
#
loop_
_entity_poly.entity_id
_entity_poly.type
_entity_poly.pdbx_seq_one_letter_code
_entity_poly.pdbx_strand_id
1 'polypeptide(L)'
;MKSGSRRAAASCVRFRIARGTNLMDLATIFGYLLAWGALGYGAWHASHGAIAAYIKPGEILLVGGCALGATMASMPLHSIIGALKSFKKMLFSKDAHIEHLIKEMVGYAETARRDGVLALETVAREAPDPFLRRGLQLTIDGTDPEIIERIMRIEIESMLERHKHGKHFFASLAKFGPGCGLVACLTAQVAMFRNLGGDAAVIGAALAVALVGTLYGALLQNLIAGPIAEKLGLKSKEEAFAKEIILQGVLSIQAGNNPRVVEMQLMSFLSSGQQAAMPKAA
;
A
#
# COMPACT_ATOMS: atom_id res chain seq x y z
N MET A 1 -5.30 -18.83 -41.45
CA MET A 1 -4.85 -19.07 -40.09
C MET A 1 -4.29 -17.77 -39.49
N LYS A 2 -5.10 -16.85 -39.00
CA LYS A 2 -4.72 -15.63 -38.23
C LYS A 2 -5.95 -15.12 -37.47
N SER A 3 -6.44 -15.84 -36.44
CA SER A 3 -7.60 -15.41 -35.63
C SER A 3 -7.48 -15.75 -34.13
N GLY A 4 -6.29 -16.09 -33.64
CA GLY A 4 -6.09 -16.59 -32.27
C GLY A 4 -5.43 -15.64 -31.27
N SER A 5 -4.89 -14.46 -31.67
CA SER A 5 -4.01 -13.68 -30.77
C SER A 5 -4.64 -12.42 -30.14
N ARG A 6 -5.94 -12.17 -30.34
CA ARG A 6 -6.60 -10.93 -29.82
C ARG A 6 -7.49 -11.13 -28.58
N ARG A 7 -7.57 -12.34 -28.01
CA ARG A 7 -8.41 -12.60 -26.81
C ARG A 7 -7.64 -12.68 -25.48
N ALA A 8 -6.33 -12.58 -25.47
CA ALA A 8 -5.51 -12.68 -24.26
C ALA A 8 -5.17 -11.35 -23.58
N ALA A 9 -5.58 -10.21 -24.13
CA ALA A 9 -5.27 -8.88 -23.61
C ALA A 9 -6.43 -8.17 -22.90
N ALA A 10 -7.54 -8.83 -22.65
CA ALA A 10 -8.76 -8.21 -22.12
C ALA A 10 -9.12 -8.61 -20.68
N SER A 11 -8.19 -9.17 -19.91
CA SER A 11 -8.35 -9.27 -18.45
C SER A 11 -7.74 -8.03 -17.76
N CYS A 12 -8.05 -6.86 -18.26
CA CYS A 12 -7.81 -5.61 -17.53
C CYS A 12 -8.71 -5.65 -16.28
N VAL A 13 -8.07 -5.85 -15.14
CA VAL A 13 -8.66 -5.80 -13.81
C VAL A 13 -9.58 -4.59 -13.75
N ARG A 14 -10.90 -4.80 -13.68
CA ARG A 14 -11.87 -3.75 -13.35
C ARG A 14 -11.57 -3.27 -11.94
N PHE A 15 -10.71 -2.30 -11.82
CA PHE A 15 -10.49 -1.57 -10.58
C PHE A 15 -11.75 -0.72 -10.35
N ARG A 16 -12.76 -1.32 -9.73
CA ARG A 16 -13.94 -0.62 -9.25
C ARG A 16 -13.50 0.15 -8.02
N ILE A 17 -13.14 1.43 -8.19
CA ILE A 17 -12.95 2.34 -7.05
C ILE A 17 -14.32 2.46 -6.38
N ALA A 18 -14.51 1.72 -5.28
CA ALA A 18 -15.68 1.82 -4.43
C ALA A 18 -15.69 3.20 -3.77
N ARG A 19 -16.87 3.84 -3.73
CA ARG A 19 -17.16 5.10 -3.04
C ARG A 19 -16.53 5.09 -1.64
N GLY A 20 -15.74 6.13 -1.36
CA GLY A 20 -15.01 6.30 -0.12
C GLY A 20 -15.87 6.19 1.13
N THR A 21 -15.51 5.22 1.93
CA THR A 21 -15.82 5.20 3.36
C THR A 21 -14.51 5.22 4.11
N ASN A 22 -14.40 6.09 5.10
CA ASN A 22 -13.23 6.31 5.98
C ASN A 22 -12.91 5.11 6.89
N LEU A 23 -13.05 3.90 6.40
CA LEU A 23 -12.75 2.66 7.08
C LEU A 23 -11.82 1.86 6.18
N MET A 24 -10.88 1.15 6.77
CA MET A 24 -10.10 0.11 6.10
C MET A 24 -10.96 -0.50 4.98
N ASP A 25 -10.46 -0.50 3.73
CA ASP A 25 -11.25 -0.98 2.58
C ASP A 25 -12.08 -2.19 2.98
N LEU A 26 -13.38 -2.16 2.75
CA LEU A 26 -14.29 -3.28 3.05
C LEU A 26 -13.70 -4.61 2.56
N ALA A 27 -13.01 -4.57 1.41
CA ALA A 27 -12.30 -5.72 0.87
C ALA A 27 -11.19 -6.23 1.79
N THR A 28 -10.48 -5.35 2.50
CA THR A 28 -9.42 -5.74 3.45
C THR A 28 -10.01 -6.41 4.68
N ILE A 29 -11.07 -5.82 5.26
CA ILE A 29 -11.75 -6.38 6.43
C ILE A 29 -12.33 -7.75 6.08
N PHE A 30 -13.05 -7.82 4.96
CA PHE A 30 -13.66 -9.07 4.49
C PHE A 30 -12.60 -10.14 4.17
N GLY A 31 -11.50 -9.74 3.52
CA GLY A 31 -10.37 -10.63 3.21
C GLY A 31 -9.73 -11.20 4.47
N TYR A 32 -9.47 -10.36 5.49
CA TYR A 32 -8.94 -10.84 6.77
C TYR A 32 -9.93 -11.72 7.52
N LEU A 33 -11.22 -11.36 7.57
CA LEU A 33 -12.25 -12.19 8.18
C LEU A 33 -12.35 -13.57 7.53
N LEU A 34 -12.30 -13.61 6.18
CA LEU A 34 -12.34 -14.85 5.44
C LEU A 34 -11.08 -15.69 5.68
N ALA A 35 -9.89 -15.08 5.64
CA ALA A 35 -8.62 -15.78 5.82
C ALA A 35 -8.48 -16.36 7.24
N TRP A 36 -8.73 -15.52 8.27
CA TRP A 36 -8.67 -15.97 9.67
C TRP A 36 -9.82 -16.91 10.04
N GLY A 37 -11.01 -16.70 9.47
CA GLY A 37 -12.16 -17.58 9.65
C GLY A 37 -11.91 -18.98 9.07
N ALA A 38 -11.39 -19.05 7.83
CA ALA A 38 -11.03 -20.32 7.18
C ALA A 38 -9.91 -21.05 7.96
N LEU A 39 -8.89 -20.32 8.41
CA LEU A 39 -7.81 -20.87 9.23
C LEU A 39 -8.35 -21.41 10.55
N GLY A 40 -9.15 -20.60 11.26
CA GLY A 40 -9.74 -20.99 12.56
C GLY A 40 -10.66 -22.19 12.43
N TYR A 41 -11.50 -22.23 11.39
CA TYR A 41 -12.35 -23.39 11.09
C TYR A 41 -11.52 -24.64 10.78
N GLY A 42 -10.49 -24.50 9.94
CA GLY A 42 -9.59 -25.63 9.60
C GLY A 42 -8.85 -26.18 10.81
N ALA A 43 -8.32 -25.30 11.67
CA ALA A 43 -7.64 -25.66 12.90
C ALA A 43 -8.61 -26.34 13.90
N TRP A 44 -9.83 -25.82 14.05
CA TRP A 44 -10.85 -26.39 14.92
C TRP A 44 -11.28 -27.79 14.45
N HIS A 45 -11.50 -27.94 13.14
CA HIS A 45 -11.89 -29.23 12.56
C HIS A 45 -10.76 -30.26 12.68
N ALA A 46 -9.52 -29.90 12.38
CA ALA A 46 -8.36 -30.80 12.44
C ALA A 46 -8.00 -31.22 13.87
N SER A 47 -8.26 -30.37 14.86
CA SER A 47 -7.95 -30.65 16.27
C SER A 47 -9.11 -31.23 17.06
N HIS A 48 -10.23 -31.58 16.42
CA HIS A 48 -11.48 -32.00 17.11
C HIS A 48 -11.88 -31.04 18.24
N GLY A 49 -11.69 -29.71 18.03
CA GLY A 49 -12.03 -28.66 19.00
C GLY A 49 -10.89 -28.22 19.91
N ALA A 50 -9.75 -28.89 19.91
CA ALA A 50 -8.61 -28.55 20.78
C ALA A 50 -7.71 -27.44 20.18
N ILE A 51 -8.24 -26.23 19.93
CA ILE A 51 -7.50 -25.09 19.33
C ILE A 51 -6.26 -24.72 20.15
N ALA A 52 -6.27 -24.93 21.48
CA ALA A 52 -5.13 -24.66 22.36
C ALA A 52 -3.83 -25.38 21.93
N ALA A 53 -3.95 -26.49 21.19
CA ALA A 53 -2.79 -27.20 20.64
C ALA A 53 -1.96 -26.35 19.66
N TYR A 54 -2.62 -25.40 18.98
CA TYR A 54 -1.97 -24.49 18.04
C TYR A 54 -1.42 -23.22 18.70
N ILE A 55 -1.66 -22.99 19.99
CA ILE A 55 -1.19 -21.79 20.71
C ILE A 55 0.02 -22.19 21.55
N LYS A 56 1.21 -21.91 21.05
CA LYS A 56 2.49 -22.17 21.71
C LYS A 56 3.27 -20.86 21.89
N PRO A 57 3.20 -20.23 23.08
CA PRO A 57 3.83 -18.90 23.29
C PRO A 57 5.33 -18.89 23.03
N GLY A 58 6.04 -19.99 23.35
CA GLY A 58 7.47 -20.13 23.06
C GLY A 58 7.79 -20.02 21.59
N GLU A 59 7.01 -20.69 20.73
CA GLU A 59 7.19 -20.67 19.29
C GLU A 59 6.80 -19.30 18.67
N ILE A 60 5.78 -18.63 19.21
CA ILE A 60 5.43 -17.26 18.80
C ILE A 60 6.60 -16.32 19.07
N LEU A 61 7.20 -16.42 20.27
CA LEU A 61 8.36 -15.60 20.63
C LEU A 61 9.59 -15.91 19.76
N LEU A 62 9.84 -17.18 19.52
CA LEU A 62 11.00 -17.62 18.74
C LEU A 62 10.86 -17.19 17.28
N VAL A 63 9.77 -17.49 16.62
CA VAL A 63 9.55 -17.15 15.20
C VAL A 63 9.39 -15.64 15.03
N GLY A 64 8.55 -15.00 15.85
CA GLY A 64 8.33 -13.55 15.80
C GLY A 64 9.59 -12.76 16.17
N GLY A 65 10.27 -13.15 17.26
CA GLY A 65 11.50 -12.51 17.69
C GLY A 65 12.65 -12.68 16.70
N CYS A 66 12.82 -13.88 16.14
CA CYS A 66 13.81 -14.14 15.11
C CYS A 66 13.54 -13.32 13.84
N ALA A 67 12.31 -13.31 13.34
CA ALA A 67 11.94 -12.57 12.13
C ALA A 67 12.06 -11.04 12.33
N LEU A 68 11.65 -10.53 13.48
CA LEU A 68 11.85 -9.12 13.84
C LEU A 68 13.33 -8.78 13.99
N GLY A 69 14.10 -9.62 14.70
CA GLY A 69 15.54 -9.42 14.88
C GLY A 69 16.30 -9.41 13.55
N ALA A 70 15.99 -10.37 12.66
CA ALA A 70 16.56 -10.41 11.30
C ALA A 70 16.17 -9.17 10.47
N THR A 71 14.92 -8.72 10.58
CA THR A 71 14.46 -7.50 9.90
C THR A 71 15.19 -6.27 10.46
N MET A 72 15.32 -6.16 11.78
CA MET A 72 16.05 -5.05 12.41
C MET A 72 17.55 -5.05 12.05
N ALA A 73 18.17 -6.21 11.97
CA ALA A 73 19.56 -6.35 11.55
C ALA A 73 19.80 -5.95 10.08
N SER A 74 18.76 -6.06 9.23
CA SER A 74 18.85 -5.72 7.81
C SER A 74 18.62 -4.24 7.48
N MET A 75 18.22 -3.42 8.48
CA MET A 75 17.83 -2.02 8.26
C MET A 75 18.35 -1.10 9.38
N PRO A 76 18.68 0.17 9.08
CA PRO A 76 19.05 1.13 10.11
C PRO A 76 17.81 1.53 10.95
N LEU A 77 18.04 1.76 12.25
CA LEU A 77 16.98 2.06 13.24
C LEU A 77 16.06 3.23 12.84
N HIS A 78 16.63 4.29 12.25
CA HIS A 78 15.82 5.43 11.80
C HIS A 78 14.77 5.06 10.74
N SER A 79 15.09 4.09 9.86
CA SER A 79 14.18 3.58 8.84
C SER A 79 13.02 2.78 9.47
N ILE A 80 13.29 2.04 10.55
CA ILE A 80 12.25 1.26 11.26
C ILE A 80 11.23 2.20 11.92
N ILE A 81 11.71 3.23 12.63
CA ILE A 81 10.83 4.21 13.28
C ILE A 81 10.02 4.98 12.22
N GLY A 82 10.65 5.35 11.10
CA GLY A 82 10.00 5.97 9.95
C GLY A 82 8.94 5.07 9.34
N ALA A 83 9.22 3.77 9.19
CA ALA A 83 8.29 2.77 8.65
C ALA A 83 7.02 2.64 9.49
N LEU A 84 7.14 2.56 10.82
CA LEU A 84 5.99 2.47 11.72
C LEU A 84 5.12 3.75 11.70
N LYS A 85 5.75 4.93 11.65
CA LYS A 85 5.01 6.21 11.53
C LYS A 85 4.28 6.31 10.19
N SER A 86 4.96 5.96 9.10
CA SER A 86 4.38 5.95 7.75
C SER A 86 3.24 4.96 7.62
N PHE A 87 3.37 3.76 8.22
CA PHE A 87 2.33 2.75 8.26
C PHE A 87 1.04 3.29 8.90
N LYS A 88 1.15 3.90 10.09
CA LYS A 88 -0.03 4.48 10.76
C LYS A 88 -0.69 5.57 9.90
N LYS A 89 0.09 6.49 9.35
CA LYS A 89 -0.42 7.57 8.50
C LYS A 89 -1.10 7.04 7.24
N MET A 90 -0.50 6.04 6.59
CA MET A 90 -0.95 5.48 5.32
C MET A 90 -2.19 4.58 5.48
N LEU A 91 -2.31 3.89 6.63
CA LEU A 91 -3.48 3.07 6.94
C LEU A 91 -4.75 3.93 7.13
N PHE A 92 -4.58 5.16 7.63
CA PHE A 92 -5.66 6.12 7.90
C PHE A 92 -5.74 7.26 6.88
N SER A 93 -4.94 7.21 5.78
CA SER A 93 -5.04 8.23 4.73
C SER A 93 -6.33 8.03 3.93
N LYS A 94 -7.01 9.16 3.66
CA LYS A 94 -8.18 9.19 2.78
C LYS A 94 -7.74 8.90 1.34
N ASP A 95 -8.55 8.14 0.63
CA ASP A 95 -8.36 7.94 -0.81
C ASP A 95 -8.49 9.29 -1.52
N ALA A 96 -7.54 9.58 -2.39
CA ALA A 96 -7.62 10.77 -3.24
C ALA A 96 -8.75 10.54 -4.25
N HIS A 97 -9.84 11.31 -4.13
CA HIS A 97 -10.90 11.32 -5.14
C HIS A 97 -10.40 12.03 -6.39
N ILE A 98 -9.81 11.28 -7.31
CA ILE A 98 -9.17 11.81 -8.52
C ILE A 98 -10.16 12.64 -9.34
N GLU A 99 -11.43 12.24 -9.42
CA GLU A 99 -12.47 12.99 -10.12
C GLU A 99 -12.69 14.40 -9.51
N HIS A 100 -12.65 14.50 -8.18
CA HIS A 100 -12.76 15.79 -7.49
C HIS A 100 -11.53 16.63 -7.72
N LEU A 101 -10.35 16.01 -7.66
CA LEU A 101 -9.08 16.69 -7.92
C LEU A 101 -9.02 17.29 -9.32
N ILE A 102 -9.46 16.54 -10.35
CA ILE A 102 -9.51 17.05 -11.72
C ILE A 102 -10.44 18.27 -11.83
N LYS A 103 -11.63 18.21 -11.21
CA LYS A 103 -12.56 19.35 -11.19
C LYS A 103 -11.98 20.57 -10.50
N GLU A 104 -11.29 20.40 -9.38
CA GLU A 104 -10.59 21.47 -8.70
C GLU A 104 -9.52 22.10 -9.60
N MET A 105 -8.71 21.27 -10.27
CA MET A 105 -7.66 21.76 -11.18
C MET A 105 -8.23 22.54 -12.36
N VAL A 106 -9.36 22.09 -12.93
CA VAL A 106 -10.07 22.82 -14.00
C VAL A 106 -10.59 24.16 -13.47
N GLY A 107 -11.16 24.19 -12.27
CA GLY A 107 -11.60 25.44 -11.63
C GLY A 107 -10.45 26.42 -11.39
N TYR A 108 -9.26 25.94 -11.02
CA TYR A 108 -8.07 26.78 -10.90
C TYR A 108 -7.61 27.32 -12.26
N ALA A 109 -7.69 26.51 -13.32
CA ALA A 109 -7.37 26.94 -14.68
C ALA A 109 -8.36 28.02 -15.18
N GLU A 110 -9.66 27.90 -14.85
CA GLU A 110 -10.67 28.91 -15.17
C GLU A 110 -10.40 30.22 -14.46
N THR A 111 -10.08 30.17 -13.15
CA THR A 111 -9.75 31.36 -12.35
C THR A 111 -8.49 32.05 -12.88
N ALA A 112 -7.44 31.28 -13.15
CA ALA A 112 -6.19 31.81 -13.69
C ALA A 112 -6.40 32.51 -15.04
N ARG A 113 -7.25 31.94 -15.91
CA ARG A 113 -7.54 32.50 -17.23
C ARG A 113 -8.41 33.74 -17.19
N ARG A 114 -9.41 33.80 -16.29
CA ARG A 114 -10.37 34.88 -16.19
C ARG A 114 -9.79 36.07 -15.43
N ASP A 115 -9.19 35.82 -14.29
CA ASP A 115 -8.81 36.83 -13.29
C ASP A 115 -7.28 37.00 -13.20
N GLY A 116 -6.52 36.20 -13.98
CA GLY A 116 -5.06 36.19 -13.95
C GLY A 116 -4.48 35.24 -12.91
N VAL A 117 -3.19 34.88 -13.10
CA VAL A 117 -2.48 33.92 -12.24
C VAL A 117 -2.39 34.40 -10.77
N LEU A 118 -2.33 35.71 -10.54
CA LEU A 118 -2.29 36.28 -9.19
C LEU A 118 -3.58 36.02 -8.39
N ALA A 119 -4.72 35.85 -9.05
CA ALA A 119 -5.97 35.51 -8.39
C ALA A 119 -5.96 34.11 -7.74
N LEU A 120 -5.04 33.24 -8.16
CA LEU A 120 -4.84 31.93 -7.55
C LEU A 120 -4.30 31.99 -6.12
N GLU A 121 -3.77 33.13 -5.65
CA GLU A 121 -3.18 33.24 -4.30
C GLU A 121 -4.20 32.93 -3.20
N THR A 122 -5.41 33.47 -3.33
CA THR A 122 -6.50 33.21 -2.37
C THR A 122 -6.89 31.75 -2.35
N VAL A 123 -7.02 31.15 -3.51
CA VAL A 123 -7.44 29.76 -3.68
C VAL A 123 -6.33 28.77 -3.26
N ALA A 124 -5.07 29.13 -3.55
CA ALA A 124 -3.91 28.32 -3.14
C ALA A 124 -3.80 28.23 -1.61
N ARG A 125 -4.12 29.31 -0.87
CA ARG A 125 -4.12 29.30 0.61
C ARG A 125 -5.15 28.32 1.18
N GLU A 126 -6.28 28.16 0.52
CA GLU A 126 -7.37 27.28 0.93
C GLU A 126 -7.18 25.82 0.45
N ALA A 127 -6.25 25.57 -0.47
CA ALA A 127 -6.00 24.24 -1.01
C ALA A 127 -5.62 23.23 0.10
N PRO A 128 -6.32 22.09 0.19
CA PRO A 128 -6.14 21.12 1.28
C PRO A 128 -4.81 20.37 1.18
N ASP A 129 -4.29 20.18 -0.06
CA ASP A 129 -3.05 19.46 -0.32
C ASP A 129 -1.85 20.40 -0.32
N PRO A 130 -0.85 20.21 0.59
CA PRO A 130 0.36 21.02 0.62
C PRO A 130 1.18 20.98 -0.68
N PHE A 131 1.13 19.87 -1.40
CA PHE A 131 1.83 19.70 -2.68
C PHE A 131 1.20 20.56 -3.77
N LEU A 132 -0.14 20.54 -3.86
CA LEU A 132 -0.89 21.42 -4.77
C LEU A 132 -0.64 22.89 -4.44
N ARG A 133 -0.71 23.26 -3.15
CA ARG A 133 -0.44 24.62 -2.71
C ARG A 133 0.93 25.11 -3.16
N ARG A 134 1.96 24.28 -3.02
CA ARG A 134 3.32 24.62 -3.46
C ARG A 134 3.40 24.80 -4.97
N GLY A 135 2.77 23.89 -5.75
CA GLY A 135 2.73 24.01 -7.21
C GLY A 135 2.08 25.31 -7.68
N LEU A 136 0.91 25.66 -7.11
CA LEU A 136 0.23 26.92 -7.40
C LEU A 136 1.07 28.14 -6.99
N GLN A 137 1.75 28.08 -5.84
CA GLN A 137 2.61 29.18 -5.38
C GLN A 137 3.78 29.42 -6.35
N LEU A 138 4.45 28.39 -6.82
CA LEU A 138 5.51 28.51 -7.83
C LEU A 138 4.98 29.11 -9.13
N THR A 139 3.75 28.80 -9.51
CA THR A 139 3.09 29.38 -10.69
C THR A 139 2.81 30.88 -10.47
N ILE A 140 2.30 31.28 -9.28
CA ILE A 140 2.03 32.68 -8.91
C ILE A 140 3.33 33.50 -8.90
N ASP A 141 4.42 32.91 -8.39
CA ASP A 141 5.75 33.53 -8.34
C ASP A 141 6.41 33.68 -9.74
N GLY A 142 5.75 33.22 -10.80
CA GLY A 142 6.25 33.32 -12.17
C GLY A 142 7.48 32.43 -12.47
N THR A 143 7.64 31.35 -11.70
CA THR A 143 8.75 30.39 -11.87
C THR A 143 8.66 29.70 -13.24
N ASP A 144 9.80 29.46 -13.87
CA ASP A 144 9.91 28.75 -15.14
C ASP A 144 9.25 27.35 -15.07
N PRO A 145 8.44 26.95 -16.08
CA PRO A 145 7.76 25.65 -16.11
C PRO A 145 8.70 24.45 -15.92
N GLU A 146 9.91 24.49 -16.46
CA GLU A 146 10.88 23.42 -16.32
C GLU A 146 11.38 23.30 -14.86
N ILE A 147 11.50 24.42 -14.17
CA ILE A 147 11.90 24.46 -12.75
C ILE A 147 10.76 23.96 -11.88
N ILE A 148 9.50 24.36 -12.15
CA ILE A 148 8.31 23.87 -11.47
C ILE A 148 8.23 22.34 -11.59
N GLU A 149 8.34 21.82 -12.82
CA GLU A 149 8.30 20.38 -13.06
C GLU A 149 9.39 19.67 -12.25
N ARG A 150 10.62 20.16 -12.31
CA ARG A 150 11.76 19.57 -11.62
C ARG A 150 11.54 19.53 -10.10
N ILE A 151 11.11 20.65 -9.49
CA ILE A 151 10.88 20.73 -8.04
C ILE A 151 9.78 19.77 -7.61
N MET A 152 8.65 19.78 -8.31
CA MET A 152 7.50 18.93 -7.98
C MET A 152 7.82 17.44 -8.20
N ARG A 153 8.57 17.10 -9.25
CA ARG A 153 9.01 15.73 -9.54
C ARG A 153 9.96 15.20 -8.46
N ILE A 154 10.92 16.02 -8.01
CA ILE A 154 11.80 15.67 -6.89
C ILE A 154 10.99 15.42 -5.61
N GLU A 155 9.93 16.18 -5.36
CA GLU A 155 9.06 15.97 -4.19
C GLU A 155 8.30 14.65 -4.28
N ILE A 156 7.79 14.28 -5.47
CA ILE A 156 7.13 12.98 -5.71
C ILE A 156 8.14 11.83 -5.48
N GLU A 157 9.33 11.91 -6.04
CA GLU A 157 10.38 10.89 -5.90
C GLU A 157 10.81 10.74 -4.44
N SER A 158 11.03 11.86 -3.74
CA SER A 158 11.38 11.86 -2.31
C SER A 158 10.27 11.24 -1.44
N MET A 159 9.01 11.47 -1.79
CA MET A 159 7.88 10.83 -1.12
C MET A 159 7.88 9.31 -1.38
N LEU A 160 8.04 8.89 -2.63
CA LEU A 160 8.11 7.48 -3.01
C LEU A 160 9.24 6.74 -2.29
N GLU A 161 10.43 7.36 -2.17
CA GLU A 161 11.55 6.75 -1.46
C GLU A 161 11.26 6.58 0.03
N ARG A 162 10.62 7.57 0.68
CA ARG A 162 10.17 7.43 2.08
C ARG A 162 9.15 6.29 2.24
N HIS A 163 8.20 6.15 1.30
CA HIS A 163 7.19 5.08 1.33
C HIS A 163 7.82 3.70 1.07
N LYS A 164 8.83 3.63 0.22
CA LYS A 164 9.60 2.42 -0.07
C LYS A 164 10.28 1.87 1.18
N HIS A 165 10.85 2.73 2.03
CA HIS A 165 11.40 2.30 3.32
C HIS A 165 10.33 1.67 4.23
N GLY A 166 9.12 2.26 4.28
CA GLY A 166 7.99 1.70 5.02
C GLY A 166 7.55 0.33 4.51
N LYS A 167 7.40 0.20 3.19
CA LYS A 167 7.07 -1.08 2.54
C LYS A 167 8.16 -2.12 2.79
N HIS A 168 9.43 -1.72 2.70
CA HIS A 168 10.57 -2.62 2.82
C HIS A 168 10.63 -3.30 4.18
N PHE A 169 10.27 -2.62 5.27
CA PHE A 169 10.19 -3.23 6.61
C PHE A 169 9.26 -4.45 6.64
N PHE A 170 8.01 -4.27 6.18
CA PHE A 170 7.04 -5.36 6.16
C PHE A 170 7.38 -6.45 5.13
N ALA A 171 7.95 -6.07 4.00
CA ALA A 171 8.42 -7.03 2.99
C ALA A 171 9.58 -7.89 3.52
N SER A 172 10.51 -7.30 4.29
CA SER A 172 11.61 -8.03 4.94
C SER A 172 11.08 -8.96 6.03
N LEU A 173 10.13 -8.47 6.85
CA LEU A 173 9.48 -9.30 7.87
C LEU A 173 8.76 -10.51 7.25
N ALA A 174 8.04 -10.30 6.13
CA ALA A 174 7.42 -11.38 5.37
C ALA A 174 8.46 -12.36 4.82
N LYS A 175 9.57 -11.86 4.30
CA LYS A 175 10.67 -12.67 3.74
C LYS A 175 11.34 -13.55 4.78
N PHE A 176 11.59 -13.03 5.99
CA PHE A 176 12.29 -13.76 7.05
C PHE A 176 11.36 -14.71 7.83
N GLY A 177 10.05 -14.47 7.83
CA GLY A 177 9.05 -15.27 8.55
C GLY A 177 9.19 -16.77 8.35
N PRO A 178 9.11 -17.29 7.11
CA PRO A 178 9.22 -18.75 6.85
C PRO A 178 10.56 -19.33 7.24
N GLY A 179 11.67 -18.60 7.00
CA GLY A 179 12.99 -19.03 7.41
C GLY A 179 13.11 -19.21 8.92
N CYS A 180 12.56 -18.25 9.70
CA CYS A 180 12.53 -18.36 11.15
C CYS A 180 11.59 -19.48 11.62
N GLY A 181 10.46 -19.71 10.93
CA GLY A 181 9.61 -20.87 11.17
C GLY A 181 10.33 -22.21 10.95
N LEU A 182 11.16 -22.27 9.91
CA LEU A 182 12.00 -23.45 9.67
C LEU A 182 13.07 -23.65 10.77
N VAL A 183 13.69 -22.57 11.24
CA VAL A 183 14.62 -22.63 12.38
C VAL A 183 13.92 -23.18 13.63
N ALA A 184 12.70 -22.69 13.93
CA ALA A 184 11.90 -23.20 15.04
C ALA A 184 11.59 -24.69 14.88
N CYS A 185 11.23 -25.13 13.68
CA CYS A 185 11.00 -26.53 13.35
C CYS A 185 12.25 -27.39 13.62
N LEU A 186 13.40 -26.97 13.12
CA LEU A 186 14.66 -27.69 13.28
C LEU A 186 15.12 -27.77 14.76
N THR A 187 14.95 -26.69 15.53
CA THR A 187 15.30 -26.69 16.97
C THR A 187 14.40 -27.65 17.75
N ALA A 188 13.11 -27.71 17.46
CA ALA A 188 12.19 -28.68 18.08
C ALA A 188 12.50 -30.12 17.66
N GLN A 189 12.90 -30.36 16.40
CA GLN A 189 13.32 -31.69 15.93
C GLN A 189 14.59 -32.18 16.63
N VAL A 190 15.60 -31.31 16.85
CA VAL A 190 16.80 -31.66 17.62
C VAL A 190 16.40 -32.09 19.04
N ALA A 191 15.50 -31.35 19.70
CA ALA A 191 14.99 -31.72 21.01
C ALA A 191 14.24 -33.08 21.00
N MET A 192 13.48 -33.37 19.94
CA MET A 192 12.80 -34.63 19.72
C MET A 192 13.80 -35.79 19.61
N PHE A 193 14.84 -35.64 18.78
CA PHE A 193 15.84 -36.69 18.59
C PHE A 193 16.63 -37.01 19.86
N ARG A 194 16.85 -36.05 20.74
CA ARG A 194 17.47 -36.31 22.07
C ARG A 194 16.63 -37.21 22.97
N ASN A 195 15.34 -37.30 22.72
CA ASN A 195 14.40 -38.13 23.48
C ASN A 195 13.97 -39.41 22.73
N LEU A 196 14.68 -39.77 21.64
CA LEU A 196 14.48 -41.03 20.93
C LEU A 196 14.83 -42.21 21.86
N GLY A 197 13.86 -43.00 22.18
CA GLY A 197 13.96 -44.07 23.19
C GLY A 197 13.14 -43.82 24.46
N GLY A 198 12.56 -42.63 24.59
CA GLY A 198 11.60 -42.29 25.62
C GLY A 198 10.14 -42.60 25.23
N ASP A 199 9.20 -42.01 25.98
CA ASP A 199 7.77 -42.17 25.73
C ASP A 199 7.36 -41.57 24.38
N ALA A 200 6.58 -42.30 23.58
CA ALA A 200 6.02 -41.86 22.32
C ALA A 200 5.21 -40.56 22.42
N ALA A 201 4.59 -40.31 23.59
CA ALA A 201 3.87 -39.06 23.84
C ALA A 201 4.80 -37.83 23.83
N VAL A 202 6.03 -37.96 24.34
CA VAL A 202 7.04 -36.88 24.35
C VAL A 202 7.51 -36.57 22.94
N ILE A 203 7.73 -37.61 22.14
CA ILE A 203 8.11 -37.48 20.73
C ILE A 203 7.00 -36.80 19.93
N GLY A 204 5.74 -37.20 20.13
CA GLY A 204 4.58 -36.59 19.48
C GLY A 204 4.40 -35.11 19.85
N ALA A 205 4.60 -34.76 21.11
CA ALA A 205 4.53 -33.38 21.59
C ALA A 205 5.62 -32.49 20.94
N ALA A 206 6.85 -32.99 20.85
CA ALA A 206 7.96 -32.25 20.21
C ALA A 206 7.74 -32.07 18.69
N LEU A 207 7.19 -33.09 18.01
CA LEU A 207 6.82 -32.99 16.60
C LEU A 207 5.71 -31.93 16.39
N ALA A 208 4.69 -31.90 17.26
CA ALA A 208 3.64 -30.89 17.18
C ALA A 208 4.21 -29.47 17.34
N VAL A 209 5.17 -29.25 18.24
CA VAL A 209 5.86 -27.95 18.41
C VAL A 209 6.61 -27.57 17.12
N ALA A 210 7.34 -28.51 16.50
CA ALA A 210 8.05 -28.29 15.25
C ALA A 210 7.13 -27.81 14.12
N LEU A 211 5.98 -28.49 13.97
CA LEU A 211 5.01 -28.15 12.91
C LEU A 211 4.35 -26.78 13.16
N VAL A 212 4.02 -26.45 14.44
CA VAL A 212 3.43 -25.16 14.81
C VAL A 212 4.40 -24.01 14.57
N GLY A 213 5.70 -24.18 14.79
CA GLY A 213 6.73 -23.20 14.46
C GLY A 213 6.73 -22.84 12.98
N THR A 214 6.69 -23.82 12.10
CA THR A 214 6.58 -23.60 10.64
C THR A 214 5.27 -22.92 10.26
N LEU A 215 4.16 -23.30 10.87
CA LEU A 215 2.86 -22.66 10.68
C LEU A 215 2.92 -21.17 11.00
N TYR A 216 3.52 -20.79 12.13
CA TYR A 216 3.64 -19.38 12.52
C TYR A 216 4.49 -18.56 11.53
N GLY A 217 5.58 -19.13 11.01
CA GLY A 217 6.37 -18.50 9.95
C GLY A 217 5.57 -18.23 8.69
N ALA A 218 4.76 -19.21 8.26
CA ALA A 218 3.87 -19.07 7.11
C ALA A 218 2.73 -18.06 7.36
N LEU A 219 2.14 -18.03 8.54
CA LEU A 219 1.12 -17.06 8.94
C LEU A 219 1.67 -15.63 8.95
N LEU A 220 2.86 -15.45 9.51
CA LEU A 220 3.53 -14.14 9.54
C LEU A 220 3.74 -13.60 8.14
N GLN A 221 4.20 -14.44 7.20
CA GLN A 221 4.41 -14.05 5.80
C GLN A 221 3.10 -13.77 5.09
N ASN A 222 2.18 -14.73 5.07
CA ASN A 222 1.06 -14.72 4.12
C ASN A 222 -0.18 -13.99 4.64
N LEU A 223 -0.39 -13.93 5.95
CA LEU A 223 -1.56 -13.32 6.55
C LEU A 223 -1.29 -11.99 7.26
N ILE A 224 -0.04 -11.70 7.62
CA ILE A 224 0.28 -10.50 8.38
C ILE A 224 1.16 -9.56 7.54
N ALA A 225 2.44 -9.87 7.40
CA ALA A 225 3.42 -8.94 6.85
C ALA A 225 3.30 -8.74 5.33
N GLY A 226 3.01 -9.80 4.58
CA GLY A 226 2.85 -9.76 3.13
C GLY A 226 1.72 -8.83 2.68
N PRO A 227 0.47 -9.06 3.10
CA PRO A 227 -0.66 -8.20 2.73
C PRO A 227 -0.47 -6.74 3.14
N ILE A 228 0.16 -6.47 4.29
CA ILE A 228 0.50 -5.12 4.72
C ILE A 228 1.49 -4.47 3.75
N ALA A 229 2.57 -5.17 3.38
CA ALA A 229 3.57 -4.67 2.45
C ALA A 229 2.96 -4.35 1.07
N GLU A 230 2.11 -5.24 0.55
CA GLU A 230 1.43 -5.02 -0.74
C GLU A 230 0.46 -3.84 -0.68
N LYS A 231 -0.33 -3.71 0.38
CA LYS A 231 -1.25 -2.59 0.54
C LYS A 231 -0.53 -1.26 0.66
N LEU A 232 0.58 -1.20 1.39
CA LEU A 232 1.44 -0.02 1.45
C LEU A 232 1.97 0.36 0.05
N GLY A 233 2.35 -0.63 -0.75
CA GLY A 233 2.80 -0.42 -2.12
C GLY A 233 1.70 0.14 -3.03
N LEU A 234 0.47 -0.37 -2.92
CA LEU A 234 -0.68 0.12 -3.69
C LEU A 234 -1.03 1.57 -3.32
N LYS A 235 -1.15 1.87 -2.03
CA LYS A 235 -1.44 3.22 -1.54
C LYS A 235 -0.37 4.25 -1.95
N SER A 236 0.91 3.84 -1.93
CA SER A 236 2.01 4.69 -2.39
C SER A 236 1.89 5.03 -3.87
N LYS A 237 1.49 4.07 -4.71
CA LYS A 237 1.27 4.30 -6.15
C LYS A 237 0.06 5.20 -6.40
N GLU A 238 -1.02 5.02 -5.64
CA GLU A 238 -2.23 5.86 -5.73
C GLU A 238 -1.92 7.32 -5.37
N GLU A 239 -1.16 7.56 -4.30
CA GLU A 239 -0.74 8.90 -3.90
C GLU A 239 0.19 9.54 -4.94
N ALA A 240 1.15 8.78 -5.48
CA ALA A 240 2.02 9.26 -6.55
C ALA A 240 1.25 9.60 -7.82
N PHE A 241 0.25 8.80 -8.18
CA PHE A 241 -0.61 9.04 -9.33
C PHE A 241 -1.44 10.32 -9.17
N ALA A 242 -2.01 10.56 -7.97
CA ALA A 242 -2.71 11.80 -7.69
C ALA A 242 -1.79 13.03 -7.80
N LYS A 243 -0.55 12.92 -7.30
CA LYS A 243 0.44 14.00 -7.40
C LYS A 243 0.91 14.25 -8.84
N GLU A 244 1.00 13.23 -9.67
CA GLU A 244 1.31 13.40 -11.10
C GLU A 244 0.19 14.17 -11.81
N ILE A 245 -1.08 13.92 -11.48
CA ILE A 245 -2.22 14.69 -11.99
C ILE A 245 -2.13 16.16 -11.57
N ILE A 246 -1.77 16.43 -10.31
CA ILE A 246 -1.55 17.79 -9.81
C ILE A 246 -0.43 18.48 -10.59
N LEU A 247 0.70 17.80 -10.78
CA LEU A 247 1.85 18.33 -11.52
C LEU A 247 1.44 18.74 -12.94
N GLN A 248 0.77 17.85 -13.66
CA GLN A 248 0.33 18.13 -15.05
C GLN A 248 -0.71 19.25 -15.09
N GLY A 249 -1.59 19.33 -14.11
CA GLY A 249 -2.54 20.42 -13.98
C GLY A 249 -1.86 21.77 -13.72
N VAL A 250 -0.90 21.81 -12.79
CA VAL A 250 -0.12 23.03 -12.49
C VAL A 250 0.65 23.52 -13.72
N LEU A 251 1.32 22.63 -14.44
CA LEU A 251 2.04 22.98 -15.67
C LEU A 251 1.09 23.50 -16.76
N SER A 252 -0.11 22.91 -16.87
CA SER A 252 -1.12 23.38 -17.82
C SER A 252 -1.67 24.75 -17.48
N ILE A 253 -1.83 25.06 -16.18
CA ILE A 253 -2.24 26.40 -15.68
C ILE A 253 -1.12 27.40 -15.97
N GLN A 254 0.13 27.05 -15.69
CA GLN A 254 1.31 27.91 -15.96
C GLN A 254 1.42 28.23 -17.44
N ALA A 255 1.17 27.26 -18.34
CA ALA A 255 1.17 27.46 -19.78
C ALA A 255 -0.01 28.31 -20.30
N GLY A 256 -0.96 28.69 -19.44
CA GLY A 256 -2.15 29.47 -19.84
C GLY A 256 -3.14 28.69 -20.71
N ASN A 257 -3.12 27.35 -20.65
CA ASN A 257 -3.97 26.50 -21.48
C ASN A 257 -5.47 26.77 -21.23
N ASN A 258 -6.29 26.53 -22.25
CA ASN A 258 -7.74 26.61 -22.11
C ASN A 258 -8.24 25.55 -21.11
N PRO A 259 -9.11 25.91 -20.12
CA PRO A 259 -9.66 24.98 -19.14
C PRO A 259 -10.21 23.68 -19.75
N ARG A 260 -10.81 23.72 -20.94
CA ARG A 260 -11.26 22.52 -21.66
C ARG A 260 -10.09 21.62 -22.11
N VAL A 261 -8.95 22.21 -22.45
CA VAL A 261 -7.73 21.46 -22.82
C VAL A 261 -7.13 20.83 -21.57
N VAL A 262 -7.11 21.57 -20.45
CA VAL A 262 -6.67 21.06 -19.13
C VAL A 262 -7.55 19.87 -18.71
N GLU A 263 -8.87 20.00 -18.83
CA GLU A 263 -9.81 18.92 -18.54
C GLU A 263 -9.53 17.68 -19.39
N MET A 264 -9.42 17.82 -20.72
CA MET A 264 -9.12 16.71 -21.63
C MET A 264 -7.78 16.04 -21.29
N GLN A 265 -6.75 16.82 -20.99
CA GLN A 265 -5.44 16.32 -20.62
C GLN A 265 -5.50 15.52 -19.31
N LEU A 266 -6.14 16.06 -18.27
CA LEU A 266 -6.27 15.39 -16.97
C LEU A 266 -7.23 14.19 -17.03
N MET A 267 -8.28 14.25 -17.86
CA MET A 267 -9.17 13.10 -18.10
C MET A 267 -8.44 11.92 -18.76
N SER A 268 -7.38 12.16 -19.53
CA SER A 268 -6.61 11.05 -20.13
C SER A 268 -5.96 10.12 -19.10
N PHE A 269 -5.77 10.57 -17.86
CA PHE A 269 -5.32 9.75 -16.75
C PHE A 269 -6.40 8.78 -16.23
N LEU A 270 -7.68 9.03 -16.53
CA LEU A 270 -8.79 8.20 -16.10
C LEU A 270 -9.05 7.05 -17.08
N SER A 271 -9.52 5.92 -16.56
CA SER A 271 -10.01 4.84 -17.40
C SER A 271 -11.27 5.24 -18.16
N SER A 272 -11.51 4.62 -19.32
CA SER A 272 -12.69 4.92 -20.17
C SER A 272 -14.03 4.87 -19.42
N GLY A 273 -14.16 3.99 -18.42
CA GLY A 273 -15.37 3.89 -17.59
C GLY A 273 -15.52 5.06 -16.62
N GLN A 274 -14.42 5.60 -16.10
CA GLN A 274 -14.42 6.78 -15.22
C GLN A 274 -14.66 8.07 -16.02
N GLN A 275 -14.08 8.17 -17.22
CA GLN A 275 -14.35 9.28 -18.13
C GLN A 275 -15.84 9.40 -18.51
N ALA A 276 -16.51 8.26 -18.73
CA ALA A 276 -17.93 8.23 -19.05
C ALA A 276 -18.84 8.59 -17.86
N ALA A 277 -18.36 8.44 -16.63
CA ALA A 277 -19.10 8.76 -15.41
C ALA A 277 -18.99 10.24 -14.99
N MET A 278 -18.04 10.99 -15.55
CA MET A 278 -17.91 12.43 -15.29
C MET A 278 -18.94 13.21 -16.13
N PRO A 279 -19.75 14.10 -15.52
CA PRO A 279 -20.59 15.00 -16.29
C PRO A 279 -19.69 15.88 -17.17
N LYS A 280 -19.93 15.84 -18.47
CA LYS A 280 -19.24 16.76 -19.41
C LYS A 280 -19.57 18.20 -18.99
N ALA A 281 -18.54 18.99 -18.73
CA ALA A 281 -18.74 20.42 -18.56
C ALA A 281 -19.40 20.98 -19.82
N ALA A 282 -20.53 21.65 -19.62
CA ALA A 282 -21.38 22.20 -20.68
C ALA A 282 -20.69 23.36 -21.40
#